data_91e9a6b398267d2337ea61f84e8b8f16
#
_entry.id   91e9a6b398267d2337ea61f84e8b8f16
#
_cell.length_a   1.000
_cell.length_b   1.000
_cell.length_c   1.000
_cell.angle_alpha   90.00
_cell.angle_beta   90.00
_cell.angle_gamma   90.00
#
_symmetry.space_group_name_H-M   'P 1'
#
loop_
_entity.id
_entity.type
_entity.pdbx_description
1 polymer ?
#
loop_
_entity_poly.entity_id
_entity_poly.type
_entity_poly.pdbx_seq_one_letter_code
_entity_poly.pdbx_strand_id
1 'polypeptide(L)'
;MKNELTVLNALQTVIQGQLNEHLSEGLPTISDRNVTIDFPDTDLMPMKTMLYIQPNWADYENLSTESDLSTFGISVFIVCKKDTQENLTKKIYGYFNALYSLLRTNISLNGEVDFASITDADFYPAVEGNKNVQAIEVTIAVSYTKDF
;
A
#
# COMPACT_ATOMS: atom_id res chain seq x y z
N MET A 1 4.25 4.76 21.85
CA MET A 1 5.14 5.61 21.04
C MET A 1 4.87 5.37 19.57
N LYS A 2 4.56 6.42 18.81
CA LYS A 2 4.36 6.31 17.37
C LYS A 2 5.63 6.63 16.62
N ASN A 3 5.99 5.76 15.72
CA ASN A 3 7.13 5.93 14.82
C ASN A 3 6.79 5.32 13.45
N GLU A 4 7.74 5.30 12.53
CA GLU A 4 7.54 4.83 11.17
C GLU A 4 7.10 3.37 11.12
N LEU A 5 7.67 2.52 11.96
CA LEU A 5 7.28 1.11 12.01
C LEU A 5 5.84 0.94 12.51
N THR A 6 5.42 1.72 13.48
CA THR A 6 4.04 1.73 13.96
C THR A 6 3.07 2.07 12.82
N VAL A 7 3.43 3.07 12.02
CA VAL A 7 2.61 3.50 10.87
C VAL A 7 2.58 2.43 9.78
N LEU A 8 3.72 1.80 9.46
CA LEU A 8 3.77 0.71 8.48
C LEU A 8 2.87 -0.45 8.93
N ASN A 9 2.95 -0.83 10.20
CA ASN A 9 2.11 -1.90 10.76
C ASN A 9 0.63 -1.54 10.73
N ALA A 10 0.29 -0.28 11.02
CA ALA A 10 -1.09 0.19 10.95
C ALA A 10 -1.64 0.10 9.52
N LEU A 11 -0.86 0.52 8.54
CA LEU A 11 -1.25 0.43 7.13
C LEU A 11 -1.44 -1.05 6.71
N GLN A 12 -0.51 -1.92 7.08
CA GLN A 12 -0.63 -3.35 6.79
C GLN A 12 -1.91 -3.94 7.39
N THR A 13 -2.18 -3.64 8.65
CA THR A 13 -3.36 -4.15 9.36
C THR A 13 -4.65 -3.67 8.70
N VAL A 14 -4.72 -2.40 8.32
CA VAL A 14 -5.90 -1.82 7.65
C VAL A 14 -6.12 -2.48 6.29
N ILE A 15 -5.07 -2.65 5.49
CA ILE A 15 -5.19 -3.31 4.18
C ILE A 15 -5.62 -4.77 4.35
N GLN A 16 -4.99 -5.52 5.24
CA GLN A 16 -5.32 -6.92 5.51
C GLN A 16 -6.78 -7.09 5.96
N GLY A 17 -7.26 -6.18 6.79
CA GLY A 17 -8.59 -6.31 7.40
C GLY A 17 -9.73 -5.73 6.57
N GLN A 18 -9.48 -4.76 5.71
CA GLN A 18 -10.54 -3.97 5.09
C GLN A 18 -10.52 -3.90 3.56
N LEU A 19 -9.44 -4.30 2.90
CA LEU A 19 -9.35 -4.16 1.43
C LEU A 19 -10.46 -4.96 0.74
N ASN A 20 -10.77 -6.15 1.22
CA ASN A 20 -11.78 -7.02 0.61
C ASN A 20 -13.17 -6.38 0.58
N GLU A 21 -13.48 -5.49 1.52
CA GLU A 21 -14.77 -4.78 1.55
C GLU A 21 -14.91 -3.78 0.39
N HIS A 22 -13.82 -3.39 -0.22
CA HIS A 22 -13.77 -2.42 -1.30
C HIS A 22 -13.54 -3.05 -2.67
N LEU A 23 -13.35 -4.37 -2.74
CA LEU A 23 -13.17 -5.08 -4.00
C LEU A 23 -14.47 -5.12 -4.79
N SER A 24 -14.36 -4.88 -6.10
CA SER A 24 -15.48 -5.09 -7.01
C SER A 24 -15.79 -6.56 -7.16
N GLU A 25 -17.03 -6.86 -7.54
CA GLU A 25 -17.48 -8.23 -7.78
C GLU A 25 -16.60 -8.91 -8.84
N GLY A 26 -16.25 -10.16 -8.58
CA GLY A 26 -15.43 -10.96 -9.48
C GLY A 26 -13.94 -10.95 -9.21
N LEU A 27 -13.46 -10.01 -8.38
CA LEU A 27 -12.04 -10.03 -7.97
C LEU A 27 -11.83 -11.01 -6.81
N PRO A 28 -10.77 -11.83 -6.87
CA PRO A 28 -10.44 -12.70 -5.75
C PRO A 28 -10.12 -11.89 -4.50
N THR A 29 -10.65 -12.32 -3.36
CA THR A 29 -10.31 -11.74 -2.07
C THR A 29 -8.86 -12.04 -1.73
N ILE A 30 -8.26 -11.15 -0.94
CA ILE A 30 -6.91 -11.35 -0.43
C ILE A 30 -6.96 -11.89 1.00
N SER A 31 -5.90 -12.58 1.39
CA SER A 31 -5.65 -13.00 2.78
C SER A 31 -4.52 -12.15 3.36
N ASP A 32 -4.23 -12.33 4.64
CA ASP A 32 -3.13 -11.63 5.29
C ASP A 32 -1.77 -11.88 4.62
N ARG A 33 -1.61 -13.06 4.01
CA ARG A 33 -0.37 -13.45 3.31
C ARG A 33 -0.14 -12.67 2.01
N ASN A 34 -1.16 -12.02 1.46
CA ASN A 34 -1.03 -11.19 0.26
C ASN A 34 -0.43 -9.83 0.56
N VAL A 35 -0.33 -9.42 1.83
CA VAL A 35 0.11 -8.08 2.24
C VAL A 35 1.32 -8.22 3.16
N THR A 36 2.46 -7.71 2.72
CA THR A 36 3.69 -7.81 3.49
C THR A 36 4.50 -6.51 3.46
N ILE A 37 5.23 -6.27 4.53
CA ILE A 37 6.20 -5.16 4.60
C ILE A 37 7.54 -5.73 4.12
N ASP A 38 7.81 -5.60 2.82
CA ASP A 38 8.99 -6.16 2.19
C ASP A 38 9.20 -5.56 0.81
N PHE A 39 10.36 -5.85 0.18
CA PHE A 39 10.62 -5.50 -1.21
C PHE A 39 9.85 -6.39 -2.17
N PRO A 40 9.31 -5.81 -3.27
CA PRO A 40 8.71 -6.64 -4.30
C PRO A 40 9.78 -7.50 -4.98
N ASP A 41 9.59 -8.82 -4.90
CA ASP A 41 10.42 -9.79 -5.58
C ASP A 41 9.51 -10.64 -6.47
N THR A 42 9.50 -10.34 -7.76
CA THR A 42 8.61 -11.00 -8.71
C THR A 42 9.00 -12.45 -8.98
N ASP A 43 10.23 -12.85 -8.67
CA ASP A 43 10.68 -14.23 -8.83
C ASP A 43 10.27 -15.11 -7.66
N LEU A 44 10.11 -14.53 -6.47
CA LEU A 44 9.82 -15.25 -5.23
C LEU A 44 8.45 -14.90 -4.63
N MET A 45 7.49 -14.49 -5.46
CA MET A 45 6.15 -14.16 -4.98
C MET A 45 5.45 -15.42 -4.44
N PRO A 46 5.05 -15.45 -3.16
CA PRO A 46 4.34 -16.60 -2.60
C PRO A 46 2.93 -16.76 -3.17
N MET A 47 2.35 -15.67 -3.71
CA MET A 47 1.01 -15.65 -4.30
C MET A 47 1.01 -14.86 -5.60
N LYS A 48 0.00 -15.10 -6.45
CA LYS A 48 -0.10 -14.41 -7.74
C LYS A 48 -0.41 -12.91 -7.62
N THR A 49 -1.01 -12.49 -6.51
CA THR A 49 -1.27 -11.10 -6.21
C THR A 49 -0.63 -10.78 -4.87
N MET A 50 0.23 -9.76 -4.86
CA MET A 50 0.90 -9.31 -3.64
C MET A 50 0.83 -7.80 -3.52
N LEU A 51 0.72 -7.33 -2.28
CA LEU A 51 0.87 -5.91 -1.94
C LEU A 51 2.08 -5.79 -1.02
N TYR A 52 3.12 -5.12 -1.53
CA TYR A 52 4.37 -4.92 -0.79
C TYR A 52 4.40 -3.49 -0.26
N ILE A 53 4.59 -3.35 1.05
CA ILE A 53 4.61 -2.06 1.73
C ILE A 53 6.06 -1.71 2.05
N GLN A 54 6.48 -0.50 1.66
CA GLN A 54 7.85 -0.04 1.89
C GLN A 54 7.91 1.40 2.33
N PRO A 55 8.80 1.74 3.27
CA PRO A 55 9.11 3.13 3.55
C PRO A 55 9.80 3.76 2.34
N ASN A 56 9.49 5.01 2.04
CA ASN A 56 10.06 5.73 0.91
C ASN A 56 10.84 6.96 1.39
N TRP A 57 10.17 7.87 2.10
CA TRP A 57 10.79 9.10 2.61
C TRP A 57 10.05 9.59 3.85
N ALA A 58 10.68 10.47 4.62
CA ALA A 58 10.03 11.10 5.76
C ALA A 58 10.57 12.52 5.94
N ASP A 59 9.67 13.45 6.28
CA ASP A 59 9.98 14.82 6.67
C ASP A 59 9.49 15.06 8.08
N TYR A 60 10.26 15.83 8.85
CA TYR A 60 9.96 16.10 10.25
C TYR A 60 9.96 17.59 10.51
N GLU A 61 8.97 18.05 11.29
CA GLU A 61 8.88 19.39 11.80
C GLU A 61 8.81 19.34 13.32
N ASN A 62 9.74 20.04 13.99
CA ASN A 62 9.75 20.07 15.45
C ASN A 62 8.49 20.77 15.99
N LEU A 63 7.76 20.07 16.87
CA LEU A 63 6.65 20.65 17.61
C LEU A 63 7.08 21.04 19.03
N SER A 64 7.89 20.17 19.67
CA SER A 64 8.37 20.35 21.03
C SER A 64 9.66 19.55 21.24
N THR A 65 10.19 19.52 22.45
CA THR A 65 11.36 18.69 22.77
C THR A 65 11.03 17.20 22.81
N GLU A 66 9.75 16.83 22.81
CA GLU A 66 9.30 15.43 22.95
C GLU A 66 8.58 14.89 21.74
N SER A 67 8.24 15.74 20.76
CA SER A 67 7.50 15.31 19.60
C SER A 67 7.79 16.13 18.34
N ASP A 68 7.67 15.47 17.19
CA ASP A 68 7.76 16.07 15.86
C ASP A 68 6.49 15.78 15.08
N LEU A 69 6.09 16.73 14.24
CA LEU A 69 5.13 16.45 13.19
C LEU A 69 5.87 15.74 12.06
N SER A 70 5.44 14.54 11.72
CA SER A 70 6.04 13.75 10.66
C SER A 70 5.10 13.65 9.47
N THR A 71 5.66 13.79 8.26
CA THR A 71 5.02 13.38 7.03
C THR A 71 5.81 12.21 6.47
N PHE A 72 5.20 11.05 6.40
CA PHE A 72 5.85 9.79 6.03
C PHE A 72 5.33 9.33 4.69
N GLY A 73 6.22 9.20 3.70
CA GLY A 73 5.89 8.67 2.39
C GLY A 73 6.12 7.16 2.36
N ILE A 74 5.08 6.43 1.98
CA ILE A 74 5.09 4.97 1.92
C ILE A 74 4.75 4.57 0.50
N SER A 75 5.48 3.59 -0.05
CA SER A 75 5.12 2.96 -1.32
C SER A 75 4.43 1.64 -1.07
N VAL A 76 3.28 1.44 -1.71
CA VAL A 76 2.60 0.14 -1.78
C VAL A 76 2.68 -0.34 -3.21
N PHE A 77 3.39 -1.45 -3.43
CA PHE A 77 3.48 -2.08 -4.74
C PHE A 77 2.42 -3.15 -4.85
N ILE A 78 1.46 -2.94 -5.74
CA ILE A 78 0.48 -3.96 -6.09
C ILE A 78 1.05 -4.71 -7.28
N VAL A 79 1.28 -6.03 -7.13
CA VAL A 79 1.89 -6.86 -8.17
C VAL A 79 0.98 -8.03 -8.47
N CYS A 80 0.66 -8.19 -9.76
CA CYS A 80 -0.13 -9.32 -10.25
C CYS A 80 0.63 -10.04 -11.35
N LYS A 81 0.59 -11.38 -11.34
CA LYS A 81 1.27 -12.18 -12.36
C LYS A 81 0.44 -13.38 -12.83
N LYS A 82 0.86 -13.97 -13.96
CA LYS A 82 0.34 -15.21 -14.57
C LYS A 82 -1.12 -15.14 -15.01
N ASP A 83 -1.38 -14.25 -15.97
CA ASP A 83 -2.66 -14.20 -16.67
C ASP A 83 -2.45 -13.55 -18.02
N THR A 84 -3.50 -13.44 -18.84
CA THR A 84 -3.42 -12.65 -20.06
C THR A 84 -3.20 -11.18 -19.74
N GLN A 85 -2.61 -10.43 -20.67
CA GLN A 85 -2.35 -9.00 -20.47
C GLN A 85 -3.63 -8.23 -20.09
N GLU A 86 -4.74 -8.54 -20.78
CA GLU A 86 -6.01 -7.87 -20.50
C GLU A 86 -6.52 -8.18 -19.09
N ASN A 87 -6.48 -9.45 -18.67
CA ASN A 87 -6.95 -9.85 -17.36
C ASN A 87 -6.07 -9.29 -16.24
N LEU A 88 -4.75 -9.26 -16.44
CA LEU A 88 -3.84 -8.63 -15.47
C LEU A 88 -4.15 -7.16 -15.29
N THR A 89 -4.36 -6.44 -16.38
CA THR A 89 -4.70 -5.01 -16.32
C THR A 89 -5.99 -4.79 -15.55
N LYS A 90 -7.03 -5.55 -15.83
CA LYS A 90 -8.31 -5.44 -15.11
C LYS A 90 -8.17 -5.76 -13.63
N LYS A 91 -7.43 -6.81 -13.30
CA LYS A 91 -7.17 -7.20 -11.91
C LYS A 91 -6.43 -6.14 -11.15
N ILE A 92 -5.30 -5.68 -11.68
CA ILE A 92 -4.44 -4.76 -10.95
C ILE A 92 -5.13 -3.41 -10.72
N TYR A 93 -5.88 -2.92 -11.72
CA TYR A 93 -6.69 -1.72 -11.54
C TYR A 93 -7.80 -1.92 -10.52
N GLY A 94 -8.39 -3.12 -10.46
CA GLY A 94 -9.38 -3.45 -9.46
C GLY A 94 -8.83 -3.37 -8.03
N TYR A 95 -7.66 -3.93 -7.80
CA TYR A 95 -6.99 -3.84 -6.50
C TYR A 95 -6.55 -2.40 -6.19
N PHE A 96 -6.06 -1.67 -7.18
CA PHE A 96 -5.70 -0.27 -7.00
C PHE A 96 -6.91 0.58 -6.60
N ASN A 97 -8.03 0.43 -7.29
CA ASN A 97 -9.25 1.17 -6.98
C ASN A 97 -9.79 0.81 -5.59
N ALA A 98 -9.67 -0.46 -5.19
CA ALA A 98 -10.05 -0.89 -3.85
C ALA A 98 -9.19 -0.22 -2.78
N LEU A 99 -7.87 -0.16 -2.99
CA LEU A 99 -6.96 0.53 -2.08
C LEU A 99 -7.26 2.03 -2.01
N TYR A 100 -7.52 2.64 -3.16
CA TYR A 100 -7.89 4.06 -3.24
C TYR A 100 -9.16 4.34 -2.43
N SER A 101 -10.20 3.53 -2.63
CA SER A 101 -11.46 3.64 -1.91
C SER A 101 -11.28 3.41 -0.41
N LEU A 102 -10.50 2.42 -0.02
CA LEU A 102 -10.21 2.11 1.38
C LEU A 102 -9.59 3.32 2.09
N LEU A 103 -8.56 3.92 1.50
CA LEU A 103 -7.88 5.06 2.12
C LEU A 103 -8.74 6.31 2.14
N ARG A 104 -9.67 6.47 1.20
CA ARG A 104 -10.64 7.58 1.22
C ARG A 104 -11.66 7.42 2.36
N THR A 105 -11.99 6.20 2.74
CA THR A 105 -12.96 5.95 3.83
C THR A 105 -12.29 5.78 5.19
N ASN A 106 -11.01 5.45 5.24
CA ASN A 106 -10.26 5.25 6.48
C ASN A 106 -8.97 6.06 6.47
N ILE A 107 -9.10 7.37 6.43
CA ILE A 107 -7.98 8.31 6.31
C ILE A 107 -7.09 8.33 7.57
N SER A 108 -7.60 7.89 8.70
CA SER A 108 -6.85 7.87 9.96
C SER A 108 -6.19 6.53 10.24
N LEU A 109 -6.32 5.53 9.36
CA LEU A 109 -5.83 4.16 9.57
C LEU A 109 -6.28 3.62 10.94
N ASN A 110 -7.60 3.59 11.15
CA ASN A 110 -8.24 3.19 12.41
C ASN A 110 -7.84 4.07 13.60
N GLY A 111 -7.55 5.35 13.35
CA GLY A 111 -7.18 6.29 14.40
C GLY A 111 -5.69 6.28 14.76
N GLU A 112 -4.86 5.54 14.05
CA GLU A 112 -3.42 5.43 14.33
C GLU A 112 -2.62 6.62 13.82
N VAL A 113 -3.14 7.34 12.82
CA VAL A 113 -2.49 8.51 12.23
C VAL A 113 -3.50 9.65 12.10
N ASP A 114 -2.99 10.85 11.83
CA ASP A 114 -3.86 12.01 11.64
C ASP A 114 -4.51 11.98 10.27
N PHE A 115 -3.73 11.63 9.25
CA PHE A 115 -4.22 11.66 7.87
C PHE A 115 -3.33 10.80 6.96
N ALA A 116 -3.95 9.99 6.11
CA ALA A 116 -3.28 9.22 5.08
C ALA A 116 -3.97 9.44 3.74
N SER A 117 -3.20 9.68 2.68
CA SER A 117 -3.76 9.86 1.34
C SER A 117 -2.84 9.34 0.26
N ILE A 118 -3.42 8.86 -0.83
CA ILE A 118 -2.67 8.53 -2.03
C ILE A 118 -2.34 9.83 -2.76
N THR A 119 -1.05 10.06 -3.01
CA THR A 119 -0.56 11.27 -3.68
C THR A 119 -0.07 11.03 -5.09
N ASP A 120 0.28 9.79 -5.42
CA ASP A 120 0.84 9.45 -6.72
C ASP A 120 0.68 7.95 -7.00
N ALA A 121 0.72 7.58 -8.27
CA ALA A 121 0.73 6.19 -8.70
C ALA A 121 1.50 6.06 -10.01
N ASP A 122 2.42 5.09 -10.05
CA ASP A 122 3.19 4.74 -11.23
C ASP A 122 2.77 3.36 -11.73
N PHE A 123 2.51 3.25 -13.03
CA PHE A 123 1.97 2.06 -13.65
C PHE A 123 3.03 1.34 -14.47
N TYR A 124 3.24 0.07 -14.18
CA TYR A 124 4.21 -0.79 -14.86
C TYR A 124 3.47 -1.93 -15.57
N PRO A 125 3.11 -1.76 -16.86
CA PRO A 125 2.33 -2.77 -17.59
C PRO A 125 3.12 -4.03 -17.95
N ALA A 126 4.45 -3.98 -17.81
CA ALA A 126 5.32 -5.13 -18.00
C ALA A 126 6.55 -4.94 -17.10
N VAL A 127 6.63 -5.74 -16.04
CA VAL A 127 7.75 -5.65 -15.09
C VAL A 127 8.98 -6.30 -15.72
N GLU A 128 10.06 -5.53 -15.85
CA GLU A 128 11.32 -5.98 -16.47
C GLU A 128 11.11 -6.60 -17.88
N GLY A 129 10.13 -6.04 -18.64
CA GLY A 129 9.80 -6.54 -19.97
C GLY A 129 8.91 -7.79 -19.96
N ASN A 130 8.53 -8.33 -18.82
CA ASN A 130 7.68 -9.49 -18.72
C ASN A 130 6.20 -9.07 -18.74
N LYS A 131 5.50 -9.37 -19.83
CA LYS A 131 4.08 -9.02 -20.01
C LYS A 131 3.14 -9.80 -19.09
N ASN A 132 3.61 -10.88 -18.46
CA ASN A 132 2.82 -11.69 -17.54
C ASN A 132 2.94 -11.20 -16.09
N VAL A 133 3.61 -10.08 -15.87
CA VAL A 133 3.73 -9.45 -14.56
C VAL A 133 3.46 -7.96 -14.72
N GLN A 134 2.49 -7.46 -13.98
CA GLN A 134 2.20 -6.02 -13.91
C GLN A 134 2.32 -5.53 -12.47
N ALA A 135 2.67 -4.28 -12.31
CA ALA A 135 2.77 -3.63 -11.01
C ALA A 135 2.23 -2.21 -11.04
N ILE A 136 1.71 -1.76 -9.92
CA ILE A 136 1.40 -0.35 -9.67
C ILE A 136 2.11 0.02 -8.38
N GLU A 137 2.94 1.06 -8.44
CA GLU A 137 3.52 1.66 -7.24
C GLU A 137 2.64 2.81 -6.78
N VAL A 138 1.99 2.64 -5.62
CA VAL A 138 1.12 3.64 -5.04
C VAL A 138 1.89 4.37 -3.94
N THR A 139 2.00 5.69 -4.07
CA THR A 139 2.63 6.51 -3.03
C THR A 139 1.56 7.06 -2.10
N ILE A 140 1.73 6.80 -0.81
CA ILE A 140 0.83 7.23 0.26
C ILE A 140 1.59 8.18 1.16
N ALA A 141 1.06 9.37 1.39
CA ALA A 141 1.61 10.31 2.37
C ALA A 141 0.79 10.22 3.66
N VAL A 142 1.49 10.07 4.78
CA VAL A 142 0.87 9.89 6.09
C VAL A 142 1.39 10.96 7.03
N SER A 143 0.47 11.71 7.65
CA SER A 143 0.80 12.69 8.68
C SER A 143 0.49 12.13 10.06
N TYR A 144 1.46 12.21 10.95
CA TYR A 144 1.30 11.75 12.34
C TYR A 144 2.28 12.48 13.25
N THR A 145 2.03 12.44 14.55
CA THR A 145 2.95 12.98 15.54
C THR A 145 3.89 11.87 16.00
N LYS A 146 5.19 12.09 15.77
CA LYS A 146 6.24 11.17 16.22
C LYS A 146 6.70 11.56 17.62
N ASP A 147 6.63 10.63 18.55
CA ASP A 147 7.04 10.81 19.94
C ASP A 147 8.40 10.15 20.21
N PHE A 148 9.13 10.72 21.16
CA PHE A 148 10.37 10.11 21.67
C PHE A 148 10.54 10.24 23.16
#